data_c60b6ca1b7f9896fb74cec520e42ecb7
#
_entry.id   c60b6ca1b7f9896fb74cec520e42ecb7
#
_cell.length_a   1.000
_cell.length_b   1.000
_cell.length_c   1.000
_cell.angle_alpha   90.00
_cell.angle_beta   90.00
_cell.angle_gamma   90.00
#
_symmetry.space_group_name_H-M   'P 1'
#
loop_
_entity.id
_entity.type
_entity.pdbx_description
1 polymer ?
#
loop_
_entity_poly.entity_id
_entity_poly.type
_entity_poly.pdbx_seq_one_letter_code
_entity_poly.pdbx_strand_id
1 'polypeptide(L)'
;MHQDSITHQVMERIESGSRDNVYIASDFFDLGEYNAVRQALLRLEKAGKIQKIMRGVYYYPRYSELIQEYETPSPNKVAEAIARKFNWTIAPCGDTALNMLGLSTQVPAKWSYISDGPYHQFQVGNVALEFKHRNNREISGMSPITAMIIQALKAIGKGNLNKKQFEIIR
;
A
#
# COMPACT_ATOMS: atom_id res chain seq x y z
N MET A 1 29.40 9.60 23.26
CA MET A 1 28.61 9.13 22.10
C MET A 1 27.15 9.26 22.48
N HIS A 2 26.46 10.27 21.97
CA HIS A 2 25.00 10.29 22.06
C HIS A 2 24.50 9.17 21.16
N GLN A 3 24.03 8.09 21.78
CA GLN A 3 23.28 7.05 21.11
C GLN A 3 22.00 7.73 20.61
N ASP A 4 21.89 7.98 19.32
CA ASP A 4 20.71 8.62 18.75
C ASP A 4 19.47 7.83 19.18
N SER A 5 18.49 8.52 19.74
CA SER A 5 17.29 7.85 20.25
C SER A 5 16.60 7.08 19.13
N ILE A 6 15.98 5.95 19.43
CA ILE A 6 15.20 5.16 18.43
C ILE A 6 14.24 6.08 17.66
N THR A 7 13.67 7.09 18.33
CA THR A 7 12.79 8.07 17.68
C THR A 7 13.51 8.85 16.60
N HIS A 8 14.77 9.23 16.82
CA HIS A 8 15.59 9.96 15.83
C HIS A 8 15.93 9.04 14.64
N GLN A 9 16.40 7.83 14.91
CA GLN A 9 16.74 6.85 13.87
C GLN A 9 15.52 6.48 12.99
N VAL A 10 14.34 6.33 13.61
CA VAL A 10 13.08 6.09 12.88
C VAL A 10 12.75 7.28 11.99
N MET A 11 12.86 8.52 12.50
CA MET A 11 12.58 9.72 11.72
C MET A 11 13.56 9.89 10.56
N GLU A 12 14.86 9.71 10.79
CA GLU A 12 15.90 9.77 9.75
C GLU A 12 15.63 8.78 8.62
N ARG A 13 15.23 7.53 8.96
CA ARG A 13 14.85 6.53 7.96
C ARG A 13 13.59 6.93 7.17
N ILE A 14 12.61 7.52 7.83
CA ILE A 14 11.39 8.02 7.18
C ILE A 14 11.74 9.17 6.22
N GLU A 15 12.57 10.13 6.63
CA GLU A 15 12.98 11.27 5.82
C GLU A 15 13.84 10.88 4.62
N SER A 16 14.71 9.87 4.78
CA SER A 16 15.55 9.34 3.70
C SER A 16 14.81 8.41 2.75
N GLY A 17 13.63 7.93 3.15
CA GLY A 17 12.81 7.04 2.34
C GLY A 17 12.08 7.75 1.21
N SER A 18 11.41 6.95 0.36
CA SER A 18 10.51 7.49 -0.66
C SER A 18 9.34 8.23 0.00
N ARG A 19 9.02 9.40 -0.52
CA ARG A 19 7.98 10.29 0.04
C ARG A 19 6.56 9.72 -0.04
N ASP A 20 6.35 8.69 -0.87
CA ASP A 20 5.07 7.98 -0.99
C ASP A 20 4.98 6.74 -0.10
N ASN A 21 5.99 6.51 0.76
CA ASN A 21 6.01 5.31 1.58
C ASN A 21 5.02 5.40 2.74
N VAL A 22 4.39 4.25 2.96
CA VAL A 22 3.53 3.99 4.11
C VAL A 22 4.24 3.01 5.02
N TYR A 23 4.32 3.35 6.30
CA TYR A 23 5.15 2.69 7.29
C TYR A 23 4.31 1.95 8.34
N ILE A 24 4.84 0.83 8.79
CA ILE A 24 4.34 0.06 9.93
C ILE A 24 5.49 -0.22 10.90
N ALA A 25 5.19 -0.66 12.12
CA ALA A 25 6.24 -0.86 13.13
C ALA A 25 7.30 -1.88 12.70
N SER A 26 6.93 -2.93 11.97
CA SER A 26 7.88 -3.96 11.52
C SER A 26 8.93 -3.44 10.53
N ASP A 27 8.70 -2.31 9.88
CA ASP A 27 9.67 -1.70 8.96
C ASP A 27 10.90 -1.13 9.70
N PHE A 28 10.88 -1.11 11.04
CA PHE A 28 11.92 -0.55 11.91
C PHE A 28 12.42 -1.52 12.98
N PHE A 29 12.12 -2.82 12.90
CA PHE A 29 12.52 -3.78 13.94
C PHE A 29 14.03 -4.03 14.03
N ASP A 30 14.79 -3.64 13.02
CA ASP A 30 16.24 -3.62 13.06
C ASP A 30 16.81 -2.44 13.89
N LEU A 31 16.00 -1.41 14.17
CA LEU A 31 16.39 -0.27 14.99
C LEU A 31 16.10 -0.47 16.48
N GLY A 32 15.25 -1.42 16.83
CA GLY A 32 14.92 -1.70 18.23
C GLY A 32 13.71 -2.60 18.42
N GLU A 33 13.45 -2.90 19.68
CA GLU A 33 12.33 -3.74 20.13
C GLU A 33 10.97 -3.14 19.74
N TYR A 34 9.98 -3.99 19.50
CA TYR A 34 8.62 -3.61 19.09
C TYR A 34 8.02 -2.46 19.90
N ASN A 35 8.11 -2.53 21.25
CA ASN A 35 7.55 -1.48 22.10
C ASN A 35 8.27 -0.14 21.94
N ALA A 36 9.58 -0.16 21.79
CA ALA A 36 10.39 1.05 21.60
C ALA A 36 10.08 1.71 20.25
N VAL A 37 10.02 0.94 19.16
CA VAL A 37 9.62 1.39 17.83
C VAL A 37 8.20 1.95 17.83
N ARG A 38 7.26 1.24 18.44
CA ARG A 38 5.87 1.71 18.56
C ARG A 38 5.77 3.03 19.31
N GLN A 39 6.52 3.20 20.40
CA GLN A 39 6.56 4.47 21.16
C GLN A 39 7.19 5.59 20.34
N ALA A 40 8.23 5.29 19.57
CA ALA A 40 8.84 6.25 18.65
C ALA A 40 7.83 6.77 17.62
N LEU A 41 7.11 5.86 16.93
CA LEU A 41 6.08 6.23 15.96
C LEU A 41 4.95 7.07 16.60
N LEU A 42 4.50 6.71 17.81
CA LEU A 42 3.50 7.49 18.54
C LEU A 42 4.00 8.90 18.92
N ARG A 43 5.28 9.04 19.28
CA ARG A 43 5.87 10.34 19.57
C ARG A 43 5.95 11.22 18.32
N LEU A 44 6.37 10.63 17.19
CA LEU A 44 6.43 11.31 15.90
C LEU A 44 5.04 11.74 15.40
N GLU A 45 4.02 10.89 15.57
CA GLU A 45 2.62 11.24 15.29
C GLU A 45 2.15 12.42 16.15
N LYS A 46 2.36 12.36 17.48
CA LYS A 46 2.00 13.44 18.40
C LYS A 46 2.73 14.75 18.11
N ALA A 47 3.97 14.67 17.64
CA ALA A 47 4.75 15.83 17.22
C ALA A 47 4.36 16.37 15.82
N GLY A 48 3.38 15.77 15.17
CA GLY A 48 2.93 16.15 13.82
C GLY A 48 3.94 15.88 12.71
N LYS A 49 4.97 15.08 12.98
CA LYS A 49 6.00 14.72 11.98
C LYS A 49 5.53 13.67 10.99
N ILE A 50 4.70 12.74 11.45
CA ILE A 50 4.05 11.72 10.61
C ILE A 50 2.55 11.74 10.88
N GLN A 51 1.77 11.25 9.92
CA GLN A 51 0.33 11.14 10.06
C GLN A 51 -0.09 9.67 10.11
N LYS A 52 -1.08 9.39 10.93
CA LYS A 52 -1.67 8.06 11.04
C LYS A 52 -2.81 7.92 10.04
N ILE A 53 -2.75 6.87 9.22
CA ILE A 53 -3.82 6.46 8.30
C ILE A 53 -4.85 5.64 9.08
N MET A 54 -4.36 4.65 9.81
CA MET A 54 -5.13 3.78 10.70
C MET A 54 -4.21 3.26 11.82
N ARG A 55 -4.76 2.56 12.79
CA ARG A 55 -3.97 2.03 13.91
C ARG A 55 -2.76 1.23 13.42
N GLY A 56 -1.56 1.74 13.68
CA GLY A 56 -0.28 1.10 13.35
C GLY A 56 0.13 1.22 11.87
N VAL A 57 -0.49 2.12 11.11
CA VAL A 57 -0.12 2.45 9.74
C VAL A 57 0.04 3.96 9.63
N TYR A 58 1.21 4.41 9.20
CA TYR A 58 1.61 5.81 9.20
C TYR A 58 2.19 6.21 7.85
N TYR A 59 2.15 7.51 7.54
CA TYR A 59 2.85 8.07 6.38
C TYR A 59 3.50 9.40 6.72
N TYR A 60 4.49 9.77 5.91
CA TYR A 60 5.15 11.07 6.00
C TYR A 60 4.42 12.06 5.09
N PRO A 61 3.72 13.07 5.66
CA PRO A 61 2.95 14.00 4.86
C PRO A 61 3.89 14.91 4.05
N ARG A 62 3.65 15.00 2.76
CA ARG A 62 4.33 15.94 1.88
C ARG A 62 3.39 17.10 1.57
N TYR A 63 3.84 18.31 1.81
CA TYR A 63 3.13 19.49 1.35
C TYR A 63 3.42 19.72 -0.14
N SER A 64 2.38 19.83 -0.96
CA SER A 64 2.47 20.18 -2.37
C SER A 64 2.18 21.67 -2.53
N GLU A 65 3.17 22.45 -2.96
CA GLU A 65 2.97 23.87 -3.23
C GLU A 65 2.03 24.13 -4.40
N LEU A 66 1.95 23.16 -5.34
CA LEU A 66 1.10 23.26 -6.52
C LEU A 66 -0.40 23.26 -6.19
N ILE A 67 -0.81 22.37 -5.27
CA ILE A 67 -2.22 22.24 -4.84
C ILE A 67 -2.47 22.88 -3.49
N GLN A 68 -1.42 23.40 -2.82
CA GLN A 68 -1.44 24.01 -1.48
C GLN A 68 -2.06 23.10 -0.40
N GLU A 69 -1.87 21.78 -0.53
CA GLU A 69 -2.38 20.77 0.39
C GLU A 69 -1.33 19.69 0.66
N TYR A 70 -1.55 18.93 1.72
CA TYR A 70 -0.77 17.73 1.99
C TYR A 70 -1.20 16.60 1.09
N GLU A 71 -0.24 16.01 0.37
CA GLU A 71 -0.46 14.84 -0.48
C GLU A 71 -0.85 13.64 0.39
N THR A 72 -1.86 12.90 -0.03
CA THR A 72 -2.22 11.61 0.56
C THR A 72 -1.43 10.49 -0.11
N PRO A 73 -1.05 9.43 0.62
CA PRO A 73 -0.34 8.30 0.02
C PRO A 73 -1.23 7.58 -0.99
N SER A 74 -0.61 6.97 -2.01
CA SER A 74 -1.37 6.23 -3.00
C SER A 74 -2.13 5.06 -2.36
N PRO A 75 -3.35 4.76 -2.80
CA PRO A 75 -4.14 3.65 -2.26
C PRO A 75 -3.40 2.31 -2.31
N ASN A 76 -2.59 2.07 -3.34
CA ASN A 76 -1.80 0.86 -3.46
C ASN A 76 -0.73 0.74 -2.36
N LYS A 77 -0.03 1.84 -2.04
CA LYS A 77 0.97 1.85 -0.94
C LYS A 77 0.32 1.59 0.42
N VAL A 78 -0.89 2.12 0.63
CA VAL A 78 -1.66 1.82 1.84
C VAL A 78 -2.06 0.35 1.89
N ALA A 79 -2.55 -0.22 0.78
CA ALA A 79 -2.91 -1.63 0.70
C ALA A 79 -1.71 -2.54 0.95
N GLU A 80 -0.55 -2.24 0.39
CA GLU A 80 0.71 -2.96 0.63
C GLU A 80 1.13 -2.90 2.11
N ALA A 81 1.00 -1.74 2.76
CA ALA A 81 1.32 -1.59 4.19
C ALA A 81 0.35 -2.38 5.07
N ILE A 82 -0.94 -2.37 4.75
CA ILE A 82 -1.94 -3.20 5.43
C ILE A 82 -1.60 -4.70 5.28
N ALA A 83 -1.26 -5.12 4.06
CA ALA A 83 -0.86 -6.50 3.78
C ALA A 83 0.37 -6.91 4.61
N ARG A 84 1.43 -6.08 4.66
CA ARG A 84 2.60 -6.34 5.51
C ARG A 84 2.22 -6.42 7.00
N LYS A 85 1.37 -5.52 7.47
CA LYS A 85 0.93 -5.48 8.87
C LYS A 85 0.23 -6.76 9.31
N PHE A 86 -0.59 -7.34 8.45
CA PHE A 86 -1.34 -8.56 8.73
C PHE A 86 -0.69 -9.83 8.17
N ASN A 87 0.49 -9.70 7.57
CA ASN A 87 1.20 -10.79 6.89
C ASN A 87 0.34 -11.47 5.81
N TRP A 88 -0.36 -10.66 5.00
CA TRP A 88 -1.14 -11.12 3.87
C TRP A 88 -0.35 -10.99 2.57
N THR A 89 -0.56 -11.94 1.68
CA THR A 89 -0.16 -11.82 0.28
C THR A 89 -1.35 -11.24 -0.49
N ILE A 90 -1.11 -10.17 -1.25
CA ILE A 90 -2.16 -9.49 -2.01
C ILE A 90 -1.78 -9.33 -3.47
N ALA A 91 -2.79 -9.22 -4.35
CA ALA A 91 -2.62 -8.75 -5.72
C ALA A 91 -3.81 -7.88 -6.13
N PRO A 92 -3.58 -6.78 -6.86
CA PRO A 92 -4.66 -5.96 -7.41
C PRO A 92 -5.59 -6.80 -8.29
N CYS A 93 -6.89 -6.53 -8.23
CA CYS A 93 -7.88 -7.24 -9.06
C CYS A 93 -8.97 -6.30 -9.59
N GLY A 94 -9.75 -6.77 -10.55
CA GLY A 94 -10.83 -5.98 -11.15
C GLY A 94 -10.33 -4.67 -11.74
N ASP A 95 -11.09 -3.60 -11.56
CA ASP A 95 -10.77 -2.25 -12.08
C ASP A 95 -9.44 -1.70 -11.54
N THR A 96 -9.04 -2.11 -10.33
CA THR A 96 -7.74 -1.75 -9.77
C THR A 96 -6.60 -2.29 -10.62
N ALA A 97 -6.63 -3.57 -10.99
CA ALA A 97 -5.61 -4.17 -11.85
C ALA A 97 -5.61 -3.54 -13.24
N LEU A 98 -6.79 -3.26 -13.81
CA LEU A 98 -6.92 -2.61 -15.12
C LEU A 98 -6.32 -1.20 -15.10
N ASN A 99 -6.60 -0.41 -14.07
CA ASN A 99 -6.06 0.93 -13.92
C ASN A 99 -4.54 0.91 -13.73
N MET A 100 -4.02 0.07 -12.84
CA MET A 100 -2.59 -0.02 -12.54
C MET A 100 -1.75 -0.48 -13.74
N LEU A 101 -2.31 -1.32 -14.61
CA LEU A 101 -1.67 -1.78 -15.85
C LEU A 101 -1.86 -0.80 -17.03
N GLY A 102 -2.59 0.31 -16.82
CA GLY A 102 -2.91 1.24 -17.90
C GLY A 102 -3.90 0.69 -18.94
N LEU A 103 -4.61 -0.39 -18.62
CA LEU A 103 -5.64 -0.99 -19.48
C LEU A 103 -6.98 -0.26 -19.38
N SER A 104 -7.15 0.56 -18.36
CA SER A 104 -8.27 1.48 -18.15
C SER A 104 -7.75 2.81 -17.64
N THR A 105 -8.31 3.91 -18.13
CA THR A 105 -8.03 5.27 -17.63
C THR A 105 -8.94 5.67 -16.48
N GLN A 106 -9.95 4.86 -16.17
CA GLN A 106 -10.87 5.14 -15.07
C GLN A 106 -10.20 4.86 -13.73
N VAL A 107 -10.27 5.83 -12.82
CA VAL A 107 -9.84 5.65 -11.44
C VAL A 107 -10.90 4.81 -10.72
N PRO A 108 -10.51 3.70 -10.08
CA PRO A 108 -11.47 2.87 -9.37
C PRO A 108 -12.12 3.64 -8.21
N ALA A 109 -13.44 3.56 -8.09
CA ALA A 109 -14.16 4.09 -6.92
C ALA A 109 -13.81 3.30 -5.64
N LYS A 110 -13.46 2.02 -5.81
CA LYS A 110 -12.99 1.12 -4.76
C LYS A 110 -11.74 0.38 -5.26
N TRP A 111 -10.68 0.45 -4.48
CA TRP A 111 -9.45 -0.28 -4.77
C TRP A 111 -9.54 -1.70 -4.23
N SER A 112 -9.57 -2.68 -5.12
CA SER A 112 -9.83 -4.08 -4.80
C SER A 112 -8.59 -4.94 -4.99
N TYR A 113 -8.34 -5.80 -4.02
CA TYR A 113 -7.22 -6.75 -3.99
C TYR A 113 -7.75 -8.13 -3.66
N ILE A 114 -7.23 -9.17 -4.32
CA ILE A 114 -7.33 -10.53 -3.82
C ILE A 114 -6.29 -10.71 -2.70
N SER A 115 -6.60 -11.53 -1.71
CA SER A 115 -5.78 -11.73 -0.51
C SER A 115 -5.91 -13.16 0.01
N ASP A 116 -4.83 -13.72 0.57
CA ASP A 116 -4.87 -14.96 1.35
C ASP A 116 -5.43 -14.73 2.78
N GLY A 117 -5.52 -13.45 3.21
CA GLY A 117 -6.21 -13.06 4.44
C GLY A 117 -7.74 -13.12 4.31
N PRO A 118 -8.47 -12.87 5.40
CA PRO A 118 -9.93 -12.84 5.39
C PRO A 118 -10.46 -11.68 4.56
N TYR A 119 -11.74 -11.77 4.15
CA TYR A 119 -12.41 -10.62 3.55
C TYR A 119 -12.41 -9.42 4.51
N HIS A 120 -11.94 -8.28 4.04
CA HIS A 120 -11.92 -7.07 4.83
C HIS A 120 -12.05 -5.81 3.96
N GLN A 121 -12.62 -4.75 4.54
CA GLN A 121 -12.68 -3.43 3.93
C GLN A 121 -12.10 -2.40 4.89
N PHE A 122 -11.34 -1.47 4.35
CA PHE A 122 -10.80 -0.32 5.07
C PHE A 122 -11.22 0.96 4.37
N GLN A 123 -11.63 1.95 5.15
CA GLN A 123 -11.84 3.30 4.65
C GLN A 123 -10.64 4.15 5.01
N VAL A 124 -10.01 4.75 4.01
CA VAL A 124 -8.82 5.60 4.16
C VAL A 124 -9.11 6.95 3.51
N GLY A 125 -9.51 7.91 4.32
CA GLY A 125 -10.05 9.17 3.79
C GLY A 125 -11.26 8.91 2.90
N ASN A 126 -11.20 9.38 1.66
CA ASN A 126 -12.26 9.19 0.65
C ASN A 126 -12.09 7.90 -0.17
N VAL A 127 -11.08 7.09 0.13
CA VAL A 127 -10.75 5.88 -0.63
C VAL A 127 -11.18 4.63 0.13
N ALA A 128 -11.95 3.76 -0.52
CA ALA A 128 -12.27 2.43 -0.03
C ALA A 128 -11.27 1.40 -0.54
N LEU A 129 -10.67 0.64 0.37
CA LEU A 129 -9.80 -0.50 0.08
C LEU A 129 -10.55 -1.79 0.42
N GLU A 130 -10.58 -2.75 -0.50
CA GLU A 130 -11.28 -4.01 -0.32
C GLU A 130 -10.30 -5.18 -0.55
N PHE A 131 -10.23 -6.09 0.42
CA PHE A 131 -9.44 -7.32 0.34
C PHE A 131 -10.40 -8.50 0.25
N LYS A 132 -10.35 -9.21 -0.90
CA LYS A 132 -11.21 -10.36 -1.20
C LYS A 132 -10.44 -11.64 -0.94
N HIS A 133 -10.92 -12.45 -0.02
CA HIS A 133 -10.28 -13.76 0.24
C HIS A 133 -10.22 -14.63 -1.01
N ARG A 134 -9.03 -15.17 -1.29
CA ARG A 134 -8.78 -16.19 -2.33
C ARG A 134 -7.78 -17.22 -1.83
N ASN A 135 -7.90 -18.43 -2.36
CA ASN A 135 -6.94 -19.48 -2.06
C ASN A 135 -5.54 -19.11 -2.53
N ASN A 136 -4.53 -19.53 -1.78
CA ASN A 136 -3.11 -19.27 -2.08
C ASN A 136 -2.70 -19.59 -3.53
N ARG A 137 -3.33 -20.57 -4.19
CA ARG A 137 -3.05 -20.95 -5.58
C ARG A 137 -3.23 -19.80 -6.59
N GLU A 138 -4.07 -18.81 -6.26
CA GLU A 138 -4.30 -17.66 -7.14
C GLU A 138 -3.29 -16.53 -6.96
N ILE A 139 -2.51 -16.57 -5.88
CA ILE A 139 -1.63 -15.47 -5.48
C ILE A 139 -0.19 -15.93 -5.26
N SER A 140 0.00 -17.11 -4.62
CA SER A 140 1.32 -17.61 -4.26
C SER A 140 1.99 -18.34 -5.44
N GLY A 141 3.32 -18.30 -5.45
CA GLY A 141 4.13 -19.00 -6.46
C GLY A 141 4.30 -18.24 -7.78
N MET A 142 3.81 -17.01 -7.89
CA MET A 142 4.00 -16.16 -9.06
C MET A 142 4.48 -14.76 -8.66
N SER A 143 5.07 -14.03 -9.60
CA SER A 143 5.46 -12.65 -9.34
C SER A 143 4.23 -11.75 -9.15
N PRO A 144 4.34 -10.64 -8.38
CA PRO A 144 3.24 -9.69 -8.19
C PRO A 144 2.65 -9.17 -9.50
N ILE A 145 3.51 -8.91 -10.49
CA ILE A 145 3.07 -8.46 -11.82
C ILE A 145 2.30 -9.55 -12.56
N THR A 146 2.73 -10.80 -12.48
CA THR A 146 2.02 -11.93 -13.08
C THR A 146 0.64 -12.11 -12.46
N ALA A 147 0.55 -12.04 -11.11
CA ALA A 147 -0.73 -12.12 -10.43
C ALA A 147 -1.68 -10.99 -10.86
N MET A 148 -1.17 -9.76 -10.95
CA MET A 148 -1.94 -8.59 -11.40
C MET A 148 -2.43 -8.74 -12.85
N ILE A 149 -1.59 -9.22 -13.77
CA ILE A 149 -1.97 -9.48 -15.18
C ILE A 149 -3.09 -10.53 -15.25
N ILE A 150 -2.96 -11.63 -14.50
CA ILE A 150 -4.00 -12.67 -14.47
C ILE A 150 -5.32 -12.09 -13.97
N GLN A 151 -5.30 -11.27 -12.93
CA GLN A 151 -6.52 -10.64 -12.40
C GLN A 151 -7.13 -9.62 -13.38
N ALA A 152 -6.29 -8.87 -14.10
CA ALA A 152 -6.75 -7.97 -15.16
C ALA A 152 -7.40 -8.74 -16.32
N LEU A 153 -6.80 -9.83 -16.77
CA LEU A 153 -7.38 -10.69 -17.81
C LEU A 153 -8.70 -11.32 -17.37
N LYS A 154 -8.82 -11.74 -16.10
CA LYS A 154 -10.10 -12.19 -15.54
C LYS A 154 -11.16 -11.10 -15.55
N ALA A 155 -10.78 -9.84 -15.25
CA ALA A 155 -11.70 -8.70 -15.26
C ALA A 155 -12.18 -8.32 -16.67
N ILE A 156 -11.30 -8.39 -17.67
CA ILE A 156 -11.65 -8.16 -19.10
C ILE A 156 -12.60 -9.25 -19.60
N GLY A 157 -12.38 -10.48 -19.16
CA GLY A 157 -13.14 -11.65 -19.62
C GLY A 157 -12.61 -12.25 -20.93
N LYS A 158 -12.92 -13.53 -21.12
CA LYS A 158 -12.47 -14.31 -22.28
C LYS A 158 -13.00 -13.70 -23.57
N GLY A 159 -12.09 -13.45 -24.53
CA GLY A 159 -12.43 -12.95 -25.85
C GLY A 159 -12.66 -11.44 -25.95
N ASN A 160 -12.58 -10.70 -24.84
CA ASN A 160 -12.82 -9.26 -24.81
C ASN A 160 -11.52 -8.42 -24.85
N LEU A 161 -10.37 -9.08 -24.87
CA LEU A 161 -9.07 -8.39 -24.95
C LEU A 161 -8.91 -7.74 -26.34
N ASN A 162 -8.82 -6.43 -26.39
CA ASN A 162 -8.61 -5.72 -27.64
C ASN A 162 -7.10 -5.61 -27.99
N LYS A 163 -6.81 -5.23 -29.24
CA LYS A 163 -5.43 -5.15 -29.75
C LYS A 163 -4.55 -4.18 -28.93
N LYS A 164 -5.09 -3.03 -28.53
CA LYS A 164 -4.36 -2.03 -27.73
C LYS A 164 -4.00 -2.58 -26.33
N GLN A 165 -4.95 -3.25 -25.67
CA GLN A 165 -4.71 -3.89 -24.38
C GLN A 165 -3.70 -5.03 -24.48
N PHE A 166 -3.72 -5.79 -25.57
CA PHE A 166 -2.74 -6.85 -25.82
C PHE A 166 -1.31 -6.29 -25.91
N GLU A 167 -1.12 -5.17 -26.62
CA GLU A 167 0.20 -4.53 -26.74
C GLU A 167 0.72 -3.98 -25.41
N ILE A 168 -0.16 -3.57 -24.49
CA ILE A 168 0.25 -3.08 -23.16
C ILE A 168 0.73 -4.23 -22.26
N ILE A 169 0.13 -5.44 -22.39
CA ILE A 169 0.46 -6.59 -21.55
C ILE A 169 1.69 -7.37 -22.07
N ARG A 170 2.01 -7.24 -23.36
CA ARG A 170 3.14 -7.90 -24.02
C ARG A 170 4.49 -7.40 -23.53
#